data_e30b906c37153e4476339a1027d2a904
#
_entry.id   e30b906c37153e4476339a1027d2a904
#
_cell.length_a   1.000
_cell.length_b   1.000
_cell.length_c   1.000
_cell.angle_alpha   90.00
_cell.angle_beta   90.00
_cell.angle_gamma   90.00
#
_symmetry.space_group_name_H-M   'P 1'
#
loop_
_entity.id
_entity.type
_entity.pdbx_description
1 polymer ?
#
loop_
_entity_poly.entity_id
_entity_poly.type
_entity_poly.pdbx_seq_one_letter_code
_entity_poly.pdbx_strand_id
1 'polypeptide(L)'
;MSINWEKYGIKAPYGRSGNRKVFCPQCHDQRHDKRDKSLSINLETGEFNCHYCGFSGCAAEKEPWEKEDRPWRNAAPIRREKPVYKKPAPRQDCFSISGKALEWFKGRGISEKTLTAMKVTEGLEWMPQKNGKANTVQFNYYHNGELVNTKFRTGDKCFKLCSGAELLPYGIDNIKGTKECIITEGEMDALSFFECGRTDVVSV
;
A
#
# COMPACT_ATOMS: atom_id res chain seq x y z
N MET A 1 9.08 -16.65 31.85
CA MET A 1 9.07 -17.31 30.53
C MET A 1 10.29 -18.17 30.40
N SER A 2 10.17 -19.49 30.31
CA SER A 2 11.27 -20.39 29.99
C SER A 2 11.31 -20.59 28.47
N ILE A 3 12.52 -20.63 27.90
CA ILE A 3 12.70 -20.85 26.46
C ILE A 3 13.35 -22.21 26.28
N ASN A 4 12.62 -23.12 25.67
CA ASN A 4 13.05 -24.51 25.46
C ASN A 4 13.53 -24.72 24.01
N TRP A 5 14.79 -24.42 23.76
CA TRP A 5 15.43 -24.60 22.45
C TRP A 5 15.62 -26.07 22.08
N GLU A 6 15.79 -26.96 23.07
CA GLU A 6 16.03 -28.38 22.84
C GLU A 6 14.86 -29.07 22.16
N LYS A 7 13.64 -28.63 22.46
CA LYS A 7 12.41 -29.11 21.81
C LYS A 7 12.47 -29.02 20.29
N TYR A 8 13.20 -28.05 19.76
CA TYR A 8 13.36 -27.81 18.31
C TYR A 8 14.75 -28.22 17.79
N GLY A 9 15.58 -28.86 18.61
CA GLY A 9 16.95 -29.26 18.26
C GLY A 9 17.89 -28.08 18.03
N ILE A 10 17.54 -26.90 18.54
CA ILE A 10 18.33 -25.67 18.32
C ILE A 10 19.39 -25.56 19.41
N LYS A 11 20.67 -25.51 19.03
CA LYS A 11 21.80 -25.26 19.93
C LYS A 11 21.97 -23.74 20.10
N ALA A 12 21.26 -23.17 21.06
CA ALA A 12 21.34 -21.75 21.38
C ALA A 12 22.63 -21.43 22.14
N PRO A 13 23.34 -20.32 21.86
CA PRO A 13 24.48 -19.88 22.64
C PRO A 13 24.06 -19.37 24.02
N TYR A 14 25.00 -19.38 24.95
CA TYR A 14 24.77 -18.75 26.25
C TYR A 14 24.51 -17.25 26.09
N GLY A 15 23.48 -16.76 26.77
CA GLY A 15 23.06 -15.37 26.79
C GLY A 15 21.57 -15.22 27.10
N ARG A 16 21.17 -14.03 27.57
CA ARG A 16 19.78 -13.77 27.95
C ARG A 16 19.05 -12.80 27.01
N SER A 17 19.79 -12.16 26.08
CA SER A 17 19.17 -11.14 25.22
C SER A 17 19.75 -11.07 23.82
N GLY A 18 18.96 -10.49 22.93
CA GLY A 18 19.30 -10.15 21.56
C GLY A 18 19.18 -11.28 20.54
N ASN A 19 19.35 -10.89 19.28
CA ASN A 19 19.29 -11.82 18.15
C ASN A 19 20.65 -12.50 17.92
N ARG A 20 20.61 -13.80 17.62
CA ARG A 20 21.79 -14.61 17.28
C ARG A 20 21.53 -15.45 16.03
N LYS A 21 22.60 -15.69 15.28
CA LYS A 21 22.58 -16.66 14.18
C LYS A 21 23.23 -17.97 14.63
N VAL A 22 22.53 -19.07 14.39
CA VAL A 22 22.97 -20.43 14.73
C VAL A 22 22.78 -21.37 13.54
N PHE A 23 23.26 -22.60 13.64
CA PHE A 23 23.02 -23.62 12.63
C PHE A 23 21.58 -24.10 12.68
N CYS A 24 20.96 -24.27 11.52
CA CYS A 24 19.59 -24.79 11.42
C CYS A 24 19.61 -26.33 11.58
N PRO A 25 18.86 -26.90 12.53
CA PRO A 25 18.84 -28.35 12.72
C PRO A 25 18.21 -29.10 11.56
N GLN A 26 17.37 -28.45 10.75
CA GLN A 26 16.71 -29.12 9.62
C GLN A 26 17.50 -29.11 8.31
N CYS A 27 18.27 -28.06 8.03
CA CYS A 27 18.91 -27.93 6.73
C CYS A 27 20.44 -27.86 6.75
N HIS A 28 21.05 -27.70 7.93
CA HIS A 28 22.51 -27.54 8.03
C HIS A 28 23.29 -28.71 7.40
N ASP A 29 22.87 -29.94 7.67
CA ASP A 29 23.58 -31.14 7.19
C ASP A 29 23.43 -31.40 5.67
N GLN A 30 22.41 -30.82 5.07
CA GLN A 30 22.14 -30.93 3.64
C GLN A 30 22.80 -29.82 2.80
N ARG A 31 23.42 -28.83 3.46
CA ARG A 31 23.99 -27.65 2.79
C ARG A 31 25.43 -27.87 2.34
N HIS A 32 25.76 -27.23 1.22
CA HIS A 32 27.12 -27.24 0.69
C HIS A 32 28.09 -26.49 1.62
N ASP A 33 27.70 -25.29 2.10
CA ASP A 33 28.49 -24.52 3.06
C ASP A 33 28.08 -24.87 4.50
N LYS A 34 28.95 -25.62 5.19
CA LYS A 34 28.77 -26.04 6.59
C LYS A 34 29.07 -24.94 7.62
N ARG A 35 29.62 -23.78 7.20
CA ARG A 35 29.92 -22.67 8.10
C ARG A 35 28.78 -21.68 8.22
N ASP A 36 27.84 -21.70 7.29
CA ASP A 36 26.75 -20.70 7.25
C ASP A 36 25.67 -20.97 8.32
N LYS A 37 25.47 -19.98 9.17
CA LYS A 37 24.47 -19.95 10.23
C LYS A 37 23.21 -19.26 9.74
N SER A 38 22.30 -20.01 9.13
CA SER A 38 21.09 -19.50 8.49
C SER A 38 19.89 -19.31 9.42
N LEU A 39 19.94 -19.87 10.64
CA LEU A 39 18.85 -19.76 11.59
C LEU A 39 19.07 -18.54 12.49
N SER A 40 18.19 -17.56 12.39
CA SER A 40 18.12 -16.45 13.34
C SER A 40 17.25 -16.85 14.53
N ILE A 41 17.72 -16.61 15.75
CA ILE A 41 16.98 -16.84 17.00
C ILE A 41 16.97 -15.55 17.82
N ASN A 42 15.90 -15.31 18.55
CA ASN A 42 15.80 -14.25 19.53
C ASN A 42 15.82 -14.85 20.94
N LEU A 43 16.85 -14.54 21.71
CA LEU A 43 17.06 -15.12 23.04
C LEU A 43 16.09 -14.60 24.11
N GLU A 44 15.36 -13.50 23.85
CA GLU A 44 14.36 -12.92 24.77
C GLU A 44 12.98 -13.45 24.49
N THR A 45 12.57 -13.51 23.21
CA THR A 45 11.21 -13.89 22.82
C THR A 45 11.07 -15.38 22.51
N GLY A 46 12.18 -16.07 22.28
CA GLY A 46 12.17 -17.48 21.87
C GLY A 46 11.82 -17.69 20.39
N GLU A 47 11.61 -16.64 19.62
CA GLU A 47 11.29 -16.74 18.20
C GLU A 47 12.51 -17.18 17.39
N PHE A 48 12.27 -17.98 16.36
CA PHE A 48 13.31 -18.40 15.42
C PHE A 48 12.78 -18.48 13.99
N ASN A 49 13.70 -18.20 13.04
CA ASN A 49 13.40 -18.30 11.61
C ASN A 49 14.67 -18.62 10.82
N CYS A 50 14.60 -19.67 9.99
CA CYS A 50 15.66 -20.03 9.06
C CYS A 50 15.44 -19.40 7.69
N HIS A 51 16.35 -18.53 7.27
CA HIS A 51 16.27 -17.85 5.97
C HIS A 51 16.53 -18.78 4.76
N TYR A 52 16.99 -20.01 4.99
CA TYR A 52 17.27 -20.96 3.92
C TYR A 52 16.11 -21.93 3.65
N CYS A 53 15.58 -22.60 4.69
CA CYS A 53 14.55 -23.63 4.54
C CYS A 53 13.16 -23.20 5.05
N GLY A 54 13.03 -21.99 5.62
CA GLY A 54 11.77 -21.50 6.17
C GLY A 54 11.38 -22.11 7.53
N PHE A 55 12.24 -22.95 8.15
CA PHE A 55 11.98 -23.49 9.48
C PHE A 55 11.84 -22.36 10.50
N SER A 56 10.65 -22.22 11.09
CA SER A 56 10.33 -21.10 11.98
C SER A 56 9.39 -21.53 13.11
N GLY A 57 9.39 -20.77 14.20
CA GLY A 57 8.54 -21.02 15.34
C GLY A 57 8.91 -20.19 16.56
N CYS A 58 8.39 -20.61 17.72
CA CYS A 58 8.69 -20.00 19.01
C CYS A 58 8.99 -21.09 20.05
N ALA A 59 10.17 -21.01 20.64
CA ALA A 59 10.66 -21.93 21.67
C ALA A 59 10.27 -21.49 23.10
N ALA A 60 9.63 -20.33 23.26
CA ALA A 60 9.11 -19.90 24.55
C ALA A 60 7.96 -20.81 25.01
N GLU A 61 8.11 -21.34 26.21
CA GLU A 61 7.04 -22.09 26.87
C GLU A 61 6.04 -21.09 27.47
N LYS A 62 4.79 -21.19 27.01
CA LYS A 62 3.70 -20.40 27.59
C LYS A 62 3.30 -21.04 28.91
N GLU A 63 3.31 -20.29 29.96
CA GLU A 63 2.76 -20.73 31.26
C GLU A 63 1.28 -21.13 31.09
N PRO A 64 0.81 -22.17 31.84
CA PRO A 64 -0.56 -22.67 31.69
C PRO A 64 -1.64 -21.60 31.79
N TRP A 65 -1.43 -20.55 32.60
CA TRP A 65 -2.36 -19.44 32.81
C TRP A 65 -2.35 -18.41 31.64
N GLU A 66 -1.31 -18.37 30.80
CA GLU A 66 -1.30 -17.54 29.58
C GLU A 66 -2.17 -18.12 28.45
N LYS A 67 -2.71 -19.33 28.63
CA LYS A 67 -3.56 -19.98 27.62
C LYS A 67 -5.02 -19.57 27.71
N GLU A 68 -5.47 -19.03 28.85
CA GLU A 68 -6.92 -18.91 29.10
C GLU A 68 -7.56 -17.57 28.79
N ASP A 69 -6.88 -16.44 28.77
CA ASP A 69 -7.57 -15.17 28.57
C ASP A 69 -6.88 -14.21 27.62
N ARG A 70 -7.07 -14.48 26.36
CA ARG A 70 -7.05 -13.41 25.35
C ARG A 70 -8.49 -13.14 24.93
N PRO A 71 -9.20 -12.21 25.59
CA PRO A 71 -10.61 -11.93 25.31
C PRO A 71 -10.89 -11.54 23.84
N TRP A 72 -9.86 -11.09 23.12
CA TRP A 72 -9.95 -10.73 21.70
C TRP A 72 -9.96 -11.94 20.73
N ARG A 73 -9.59 -13.18 21.15
CA ARG A 73 -9.73 -14.38 20.27
C ARG A 73 -11.16 -14.86 20.15
N ASN A 74 -11.98 -14.59 21.19
CA ASN A 74 -13.39 -14.93 21.24
C ASN A 74 -14.30 -13.71 21.08
N ALA A 75 -13.72 -12.52 20.90
CA ALA A 75 -14.52 -11.36 20.55
C ALA A 75 -15.17 -11.62 19.20
N ALA A 76 -16.50 -11.55 19.16
CA ALA A 76 -17.20 -11.49 17.90
C ALA A 76 -16.52 -10.45 16.98
N PRO A 77 -16.37 -10.73 15.68
CA PRO A 77 -15.74 -9.79 14.80
C PRO A 77 -16.41 -8.42 14.97
N ILE A 78 -15.64 -7.44 15.40
CA ILE A 78 -16.13 -6.07 15.54
C ILE A 78 -16.68 -5.70 14.17
N ARG A 79 -17.99 -5.68 14.03
CA ARG A 79 -18.67 -5.24 12.82
C ARG A 79 -18.43 -3.74 12.74
N ARG A 80 -17.32 -3.36 12.11
CA ARG A 80 -17.04 -1.96 11.86
C ARG A 80 -18.16 -1.47 10.96
N GLU A 81 -18.91 -0.50 11.43
CA GLU A 81 -19.85 0.21 10.57
C GLU A 81 -19.09 0.70 9.35
N LYS A 82 -19.70 0.53 8.17
CA LYS A 82 -19.07 1.02 6.93
C LYS A 82 -18.90 2.53 7.09
N PRO A 83 -17.68 3.05 6.86
CA PRO A 83 -17.46 4.49 6.98
C PRO A 83 -18.40 5.22 6.03
N VAL A 84 -19.02 6.29 6.53
CA VAL A 84 -19.85 7.18 5.71
C VAL A 84 -18.90 8.18 5.05
N TYR A 85 -18.72 8.03 3.74
CA TYR A 85 -17.89 8.93 2.96
C TYR A 85 -18.67 10.17 2.50
N LYS A 86 -17.99 11.31 2.42
CA LYS A 86 -18.54 12.54 1.85
C LYS A 86 -18.26 12.57 0.35
N LYS A 87 -19.30 12.65 -0.46
CA LYS A 87 -19.11 12.88 -1.90
C LYS A 87 -18.54 14.29 -2.13
N PRO A 88 -17.59 14.46 -3.06
CA PRO A 88 -17.13 15.77 -3.46
C PRO A 88 -18.32 16.63 -3.93
N ALA A 89 -18.36 17.91 -3.53
CA ALA A 89 -19.37 18.82 -4.01
C ALA A 89 -19.21 19.04 -5.53
N PRO A 90 -20.31 19.16 -6.29
CA PRO A 90 -20.25 19.57 -7.70
C PRO A 90 -19.46 20.88 -7.83
N ARG A 91 -18.53 20.94 -8.77
CA ARG A 91 -17.66 22.09 -8.96
C ARG A 91 -18.11 22.89 -10.16
N GLN A 92 -18.31 24.19 -9.94
CA GLN A 92 -18.66 25.13 -11.03
C GLN A 92 -17.41 25.65 -11.76
N ASP A 93 -16.23 25.56 -11.13
CA ASP A 93 -14.95 26.12 -11.62
C ASP A 93 -14.02 25.05 -12.18
N CYS A 94 -14.55 23.93 -12.68
CA CYS A 94 -13.77 22.86 -13.32
C CYS A 94 -13.94 22.94 -14.82
N PHE A 95 -12.82 23.02 -15.52
CA PHE A 95 -12.76 23.14 -16.97
C PHE A 95 -11.96 22.00 -17.55
N SER A 96 -12.15 21.74 -18.85
CA SER A 96 -11.22 20.91 -19.62
C SER A 96 -9.81 21.49 -19.51
N ILE A 97 -8.81 20.62 -19.52
CA ILE A 97 -7.41 21.04 -19.49
C ILE A 97 -7.13 21.93 -20.71
N SER A 98 -6.54 23.10 -20.47
CA SER A 98 -6.24 24.08 -21.49
C SER A 98 -4.91 24.80 -21.27
N GLY A 99 -4.47 25.60 -22.24
CA GLY A 99 -3.31 26.47 -22.14
C GLY A 99 -2.03 25.75 -21.66
N LYS A 100 -1.35 26.35 -20.66
CA LYS A 100 -0.08 25.82 -20.13
C LYS A 100 -0.16 24.43 -19.57
N ALA A 101 -1.30 24.05 -18.96
CA ALA A 101 -1.48 22.72 -18.42
C ALA A 101 -1.55 21.68 -19.55
N LEU A 102 -2.26 21.98 -20.63
CA LEU A 102 -2.33 21.10 -21.81
C LEU A 102 -0.95 20.94 -22.47
N GLU A 103 -0.21 22.04 -22.65
CA GLU A 103 1.16 22.00 -23.19
C GLU A 103 2.09 21.14 -22.32
N TRP A 104 1.95 21.26 -21.00
CA TRP A 104 2.73 20.45 -20.07
C TRP A 104 2.44 18.96 -20.21
N PHE A 105 1.18 18.55 -20.43
CA PHE A 105 0.82 17.16 -20.69
C PHE A 105 1.31 16.70 -22.07
N LYS A 106 1.15 17.54 -23.11
CA LYS A 106 1.66 17.25 -24.46
C LYS A 106 3.18 17.04 -24.48
N GLY A 107 3.92 17.85 -23.70
CA GLY A 107 5.35 17.68 -23.51
C GLY A 107 5.77 16.36 -22.83
N ARG A 108 4.81 15.63 -22.26
CA ARG A 108 4.96 14.28 -21.69
C ARG A 108 4.39 13.18 -22.59
N GLY A 109 3.97 13.53 -23.80
CA GLY A 109 3.36 12.59 -24.72
C GLY A 109 1.91 12.20 -24.37
N ILE A 110 1.22 12.95 -23.49
CA ILE A 110 -0.16 12.68 -23.12
C ILE A 110 -1.08 13.61 -23.90
N SER A 111 -1.99 13.04 -24.68
CA SER A 111 -2.92 13.77 -25.53
C SER A 111 -4.15 14.26 -24.76
N GLU A 112 -4.81 15.29 -25.31
CA GLU A 112 -6.09 15.80 -24.80
C GLU A 112 -7.16 14.71 -24.78
N LYS A 113 -7.14 13.78 -25.73
CA LYS A 113 -8.04 12.63 -25.79
C LYS A 113 -7.92 11.77 -24.54
N THR A 114 -6.70 11.45 -24.13
CA THR A 114 -6.43 10.70 -22.89
C THR A 114 -6.88 11.46 -21.65
N LEU A 115 -6.61 12.76 -21.58
CA LEU A 115 -7.05 13.59 -20.45
C LEU A 115 -8.56 13.61 -20.31
N THR A 116 -9.28 13.74 -21.43
CA THR A 116 -10.75 13.69 -21.45
C THR A 116 -11.29 12.32 -21.03
N ALA A 117 -10.72 11.25 -21.60
CA ALA A 117 -11.13 9.87 -21.29
C ALA A 117 -10.92 9.54 -19.82
N MET A 118 -9.77 9.94 -19.25
CA MET A 118 -9.40 9.75 -17.85
C MET A 118 -9.97 10.84 -16.94
N LYS A 119 -10.86 11.72 -17.46
CA LYS A 119 -11.60 12.73 -16.72
C LYS A 119 -10.73 13.68 -15.90
N VAL A 120 -9.57 14.04 -16.46
CA VAL A 120 -8.68 15.05 -15.89
C VAL A 120 -9.23 16.43 -16.22
N THR A 121 -9.30 17.31 -15.21
CA THR A 121 -9.80 18.68 -15.35
C THR A 121 -8.81 19.68 -14.77
N GLU A 122 -9.07 20.95 -14.98
CA GLU A 122 -8.30 22.07 -14.44
C GLU A 122 -9.24 23.00 -13.66
N GLY A 123 -8.76 23.64 -12.61
CA GLY A 123 -9.56 24.59 -11.88
C GLY A 123 -8.86 25.15 -10.64
N LEU A 124 -9.46 26.21 -10.09
CA LEU A 124 -8.96 26.85 -8.88
C LEU A 124 -9.35 26.04 -7.64
N GLU A 125 -8.38 25.79 -6.76
CA GLU A 125 -8.59 25.11 -5.49
C GLU A 125 -7.82 25.76 -4.37
N TRP A 126 -8.40 25.76 -3.16
CA TRP A 126 -7.69 26.16 -1.96
C TRP A 126 -6.62 25.13 -1.60
N MET A 127 -5.37 25.56 -1.61
CA MET A 127 -4.22 24.71 -1.30
C MET A 127 -3.63 25.14 0.05
N PRO A 128 -3.73 24.29 1.10
CA PRO A 128 -3.20 24.61 2.42
C PRO A 128 -1.70 24.98 2.42
N GLN A 129 -0.92 24.28 1.58
CA GLN A 129 0.52 24.50 1.46
C GLN A 129 0.87 25.89 0.90
N LYS A 130 -0.07 26.53 0.21
CA LYS A 130 0.08 27.87 -0.37
C LYS A 130 -0.67 28.95 0.40
N ASN A 131 -1.43 28.55 1.41
CA ASN A 131 -2.33 29.42 2.15
C ASN A 131 -3.22 30.28 1.23
N GLY A 132 -3.71 29.68 0.13
CA GLY A 132 -4.48 30.42 -0.87
C GLY A 132 -5.03 29.53 -1.99
N LYS A 133 -5.86 30.15 -2.87
CA LYS A 133 -6.34 29.50 -4.09
C LYS A 133 -5.20 29.43 -5.11
N ALA A 134 -5.06 28.27 -5.74
CA ALA A 134 -4.12 28.05 -6.84
C ALA A 134 -4.79 27.28 -7.97
N ASN A 135 -4.33 27.48 -9.19
CA ASN A 135 -4.72 26.66 -10.30
C ASN A 135 -4.15 25.26 -10.16
N THR A 136 -5.00 24.25 -10.34
CA THR A 136 -4.66 22.84 -10.11
C THR A 136 -5.10 21.97 -11.25
N VAL A 137 -4.27 21.00 -11.59
CA VAL A 137 -4.70 19.80 -12.32
C VAL A 137 -5.48 18.95 -11.35
N GLN A 138 -6.61 18.43 -11.78
CA GLN A 138 -7.56 17.69 -10.97
C GLN A 138 -7.73 16.29 -11.56
N PHE A 139 -7.28 15.29 -10.84
CA PHE A 139 -7.52 13.89 -11.16
C PHE A 139 -8.82 13.47 -10.47
N ASN A 140 -9.86 13.21 -11.26
CA ASN A 140 -11.19 12.89 -10.76
C ASN A 140 -11.37 11.38 -10.67
N TYR A 141 -11.63 10.89 -9.45
CA TYR A 141 -11.80 9.48 -9.14
C TYR A 141 -13.28 9.10 -9.25
N TYR A 142 -13.59 8.18 -10.11
CA TYR A 142 -14.94 7.70 -10.33
C TYR A 142 -15.08 6.25 -9.88
N HIS A 143 -16.24 5.95 -9.30
CA HIS A 143 -16.65 4.59 -8.96
C HIS A 143 -18.11 4.38 -9.37
N ASN A 144 -18.34 3.38 -10.20
CA ASN A 144 -19.66 3.13 -10.79
C ASN A 144 -20.24 4.35 -11.55
N GLY A 145 -19.38 5.14 -12.20
CA GLY A 145 -19.76 6.34 -12.92
C GLY A 145 -20.02 7.58 -12.05
N GLU A 146 -19.93 7.46 -10.72
CA GLU A 146 -20.08 8.59 -9.79
C GLU A 146 -18.72 9.13 -9.36
N LEU A 147 -18.60 10.46 -9.24
CA LEU A 147 -17.41 11.11 -8.68
C LEU A 147 -17.36 10.86 -7.17
N VAL A 148 -16.30 10.18 -6.73
CA VAL A 148 -16.11 9.80 -5.31
C VAL A 148 -14.98 10.58 -4.64
N ASN A 149 -13.98 11.03 -5.40
CA ASN A 149 -12.88 11.84 -4.89
C ASN A 149 -12.23 12.68 -5.99
N THR A 150 -11.44 13.67 -5.60
CA THR A 150 -10.59 14.43 -6.53
C THR A 150 -9.25 14.69 -5.86
N LYS A 151 -8.16 14.40 -6.57
CA LYS A 151 -6.80 14.76 -6.19
C LYS A 151 -6.37 16.00 -6.95
N PHE A 152 -5.99 17.01 -6.21
CA PHE A 152 -5.55 18.30 -6.73
C PHE A 152 -4.03 18.34 -6.75
N ARG A 153 -3.47 18.83 -7.84
CA ARG A 153 -2.04 18.99 -8.04
C ARG A 153 -1.72 20.35 -8.60
N THR A 154 -0.89 21.12 -7.91
CA THR A 154 -0.34 22.38 -8.45
C THR A 154 0.89 22.14 -9.31
N GLY A 155 1.32 23.12 -10.06
CA GLY A 155 2.51 23.06 -10.90
C GLY A 155 3.80 22.77 -10.11
N ASP A 156 3.90 23.25 -8.88
CA ASP A 156 5.01 23.06 -7.95
C ASP A 156 4.87 21.82 -7.04
N LYS A 157 4.04 20.86 -7.45
CA LYS A 157 3.87 19.56 -6.78
C LYS A 157 3.28 19.62 -5.36
N CYS A 158 2.43 20.59 -5.06
CA CYS A 158 1.56 20.48 -3.87
C CYS A 158 0.35 19.60 -4.21
N PHE A 159 -0.04 18.74 -3.27
CA PHE A 159 -1.15 17.81 -3.45
C PHE A 159 -2.18 17.95 -2.34
N LYS A 160 -3.44 17.69 -2.69
CA LYS A 160 -4.57 17.65 -1.77
C LYS A 160 -5.62 16.68 -2.30
N LEU A 161 -6.30 15.97 -1.41
CA LEU A 161 -7.49 15.17 -1.68
C LEU A 161 -8.72 15.84 -1.04
N CYS A 162 -9.91 15.49 -1.51
CA CYS A 162 -11.14 15.91 -0.86
C CYS A 162 -11.23 15.29 0.54
N SER A 163 -11.44 16.14 1.56
CA SER A 163 -11.52 15.69 2.95
C SER A 163 -12.75 14.82 3.20
N GLY A 164 -12.53 13.64 3.78
CA GLY A 164 -13.59 12.67 4.12
C GLY A 164 -14.18 11.93 2.92
N ALA A 165 -13.62 12.10 1.72
CA ALA A 165 -14.02 11.37 0.53
C ALA A 165 -13.48 9.92 0.56
N GLU A 166 -14.10 9.04 -0.21
CA GLU A 166 -13.66 7.65 -0.33
C GLU A 166 -12.29 7.57 -1.00
N LEU A 167 -11.41 6.74 -0.45
CA LEU A 167 -10.09 6.48 -1.02
C LEU A 167 -10.16 5.21 -1.85
N LEU A 168 -10.15 5.38 -3.15
CA LEU A 168 -10.15 4.30 -4.14
C LEU A 168 -9.00 4.55 -5.15
N PRO A 169 -8.53 3.50 -5.85
CA PRO A 169 -7.59 3.69 -6.95
C PRO A 169 -8.16 4.59 -8.05
N TYR A 170 -7.31 5.47 -8.59
CA TYR A 170 -7.67 6.26 -9.77
C TYR A 170 -7.86 5.34 -10.97
N GLY A 171 -8.94 5.53 -11.73
CA GLY A 171 -9.26 4.68 -12.88
C GLY A 171 -9.90 3.34 -12.51
N ILE A 172 -10.40 3.14 -11.29
CA ILE A 172 -11.00 1.87 -10.83
C ILE A 172 -12.15 1.40 -11.75
N ASP A 173 -12.86 2.31 -12.38
CA ASP A 173 -13.92 1.96 -13.33
C ASP A 173 -13.39 1.36 -14.65
N ASN A 174 -12.12 1.62 -14.99
CA ASN A 174 -11.51 1.14 -16.23
C ASN A 174 -11.22 -0.37 -16.19
N ILE A 175 -11.08 -0.96 -15.00
CA ILE A 175 -10.75 -2.38 -14.84
C ILE A 175 -11.98 -3.28 -14.62
N LYS A 176 -13.19 -2.73 -14.73
CA LYS A 176 -14.40 -3.52 -14.62
C LYS A 176 -14.51 -4.55 -15.73
N GLY A 177 -14.60 -5.81 -15.35
CA GLY A 177 -14.73 -6.93 -16.31
C GLY A 177 -13.42 -7.33 -16.98
N THR A 178 -12.28 -6.72 -16.65
CA THR A 178 -10.98 -7.15 -17.16
C THR A 178 -10.47 -8.36 -16.36
N LYS A 179 -9.66 -9.21 -17.01
CA LYS A 179 -9.03 -10.38 -16.35
C LYS A 179 -7.71 -10.01 -15.67
N GLU A 180 -7.10 -8.93 -16.09
CA GLU A 180 -5.82 -8.41 -15.60
C GLU A 180 -5.87 -6.89 -15.62
N CYS A 181 -5.02 -6.23 -14.84
CA CYS A 181 -4.86 -4.79 -14.86
C CYS A 181 -3.41 -4.40 -14.56
N ILE A 182 -3.07 -3.17 -14.93
CA ILE A 182 -1.81 -2.53 -14.57
C ILE A 182 -2.06 -1.66 -13.35
N ILE A 183 -1.21 -1.79 -12.33
CA ILE A 183 -1.24 -0.95 -11.14
C ILE A 183 -0.01 -0.04 -11.15
N THR A 184 -0.22 1.26 -11.02
CA THR A 184 0.82 2.28 -10.96
C THR A 184 0.80 3.01 -9.63
N GLU A 185 1.91 3.68 -9.25
CA GLU A 185 1.98 4.48 -8.03
C GLU A 185 1.43 5.91 -8.23
N GLY A 186 1.38 6.38 -9.46
CA GLY A 186 0.98 7.75 -9.76
C GLY A 186 -0.02 7.87 -10.91
N GLU A 187 -0.92 8.86 -10.83
CA GLU A 187 -1.92 9.13 -11.86
C GLU A 187 -1.27 9.45 -13.22
N MET A 188 -0.09 10.09 -13.21
CA MET A 188 0.64 10.41 -14.43
C MET A 188 1.11 9.15 -15.17
N ASP A 189 1.53 8.13 -14.42
CA ASP A 189 1.96 6.84 -15.00
C ASP A 189 0.74 6.11 -15.56
N ALA A 190 -0.40 6.15 -14.86
CA ALA A 190 -1.65 5.61 -15.37
C ALA A 190 -2.07 6.28 -16.69
N LEU A 191 -1.96 7.62 -16.79
CA LEU A 191 -2.23 8.34 -18.03
C LEU A 191 -1.29 7.91 -19.15
N SER A 192 -0.01 7.67 -18.85
CA SER A 192 0.98 7.23 -19.86
C SER A 192 0.65 5.84 -20.41
N PHE A 193 0.26 4.89 -19.55
CA PHE A 193 -0.22 3.58 -20.02
C PHE A 193 -1.50 3.69 -20.84
N PHE A 194 -2.44 4.53 -20.41
CA PHE A 194 -3.68 4.75 -21.15
C PHE A 194 -3.42 5.36 -22.54
N GLU A 195 -2.49 6.31 -22.66
CA GLU A 195 -2.05 6.88 -23.93
C GLU A 195 -1.48 5.82 -24.88
N CYS A 196 -0.74 4.85 -24.32
CA CYS A 196 -0.20 3.70 -25.08
C CYS A 196 -1.25 2.64 -25.44
N GLY A 197 -2.53 2.88 -25.17
CA GLY A 197 -3.62 1.96 -25.49
C GLY A 197 -3.92 0.90 -24.42
N ARG A 198 -3.24 0.91 -23.25
CA ARG A 198 -3.57 0.06 -22.10
C ARG A 198 -4.58 0.78 -21.24
N THR A 199 -5.86 0.48 -21.50
CA THR A 199 -6.98 1.12 -20.77
C THR A 199 -7.30 0.45 -19.43
N ASP A 200 -6.77 -0.74 -19.18
CA ASP A 200 -6.91 -1.57 -17.98
C ASP A 200 -5.92 -1.15 -16.88
N VAL A 201 -5.80 0.13 -16.61
CA VAL A 201 -4.82 0.71 -15.69
C VAL A 201 -5.49 1.45 -14.53
N VAL A 202 -4.91 1.29 -13.33
CA VAL A 202 -5.28 2.00 -12.11
C VAL A 202 -4.03 2.58 -11.44
N SER A 203 -4.22 3.66 -10.67
CA SER A 203 -3.17 4.20 -9.79
C SER A 203 -3.62 4.15 -8.33
N VAL A 204 -2.69 3.80 -7.43
CA VAL A 204 -2.87 3.71 -5.98
C VAL A 204 -2.19 4.86 -5.24
#